data_0d3b17e7d9f546b70ed91c00ad8d8df2
#
_entry.id   0d3b17e7d9f546b70ed91c00ad8d8df2
#
_cell.length_a   1.000
_cell.length_b   1.000
_cell.length_c   1.000
_cell.angle_alpha   90.00
_cell.angle_beta   90.00
_cell.angle_gamma   90.00
#
_symmetry.space_group_name_H-M   'P 1'
#
loop_
_entity.id
_entity.type
_entity.pdbx_description
1 polymer ?
#
loop_
_entity_poly.entity_id
_entity_poly.type
_entity_poly.pdbx_seq_one_letter_code
_entity_poly.pdbx_strand_id
1 'polypeptide(L)'
;PNEANLVLLSGKIVLAINEPIQVKKLTLKLFGDLRLNWIEHLESATTSYSKPTRFIKRVYEHNWDNFTIQGYTDANGAPGAHHEHHDHRLSFHLKHSAKSSNSLLSVNKKHESHSKNSSVSSLTRPDANIIDNTLAAPQIISPASTQNGYPLAKGNYEFPFSVILPGDISESVEGLPGGSVVYKIAASLERGKFNKRKMCTKHFRIIRTLTPDAPELSETMSIDNNWPNKIEYTISIPSRAMAIGSACPVNFLMAPLIKGLQLGKITIKLVEYYSFIGSTTRASHSNDRVISEVVIPKPDDDVYEDEDPTPLIDESTPHLNPVNNFMNLSYDRWEIEKCIQIPPSLSKCTQDVTIAKNLKVRHKLSIVVALKNPNGHTSELRATLPVILYISPFVSVSARYDDSL
;
A
#
# COMPACT_ATOMS: atom_id res chain seq x y z
N PRO A 1 -10.87 -15.80 -3.93
CA PRO A 1 -10.80 -14.66 -3.02
C PRO A 1 -9.55 -14.87 -2.18
N ASN A 2 -8.48 -14.12 -2.49
CA ASN A 2 -7.25 -14.21 -1.71
C ASN A 2 -7.54 -13.64 -0.33
N GLU A 3 -7.66 -14.51 0.67
CA GLU A 3 -7.67 -14.13 2.06
C GLU A 3 -6.28 -13.56 2.38
N ALA A 4 -6.18 -12.25 2.34
CA ALA A 4 -4.95 -11.60 2.79
C ALA A 4 -4.78 -11.89 4.28
N ASN A 5 -3.57 -12.30 4.68
CA ASN A 5 -3.25 -12.61 6.06
C ASN A 5 -3.48 -11.38 6.96
N LEU A 6 -3.98 -11.63 8.16
CA LEU A 6 -4.06 -10.64 9.22
C LEU A 6 -2.65 -10.14 9.57
N VAL A 7 -2.49 -8.84 9.76
CA VAL A 7 -1.18 -8.23 10.08
C VAL A 7 -1.26 -7.58 11.44
N LEU A 8 -0.34 -7.94 12.34
CA LEU A 8 -0.18 -7.28 13.63
C LEU A 8 0.64 -5.99 13.45
N LEU A 9 0.01 -4.85 13.69
CA LEU A 9 0.69 -3.56 13.87
C LEU A 9 0.92 -3.34 15.36
N SER A 10 2.18 -3.19 15.77
CA SER A 10 2.55 -2.90 17.15
C SER A 10 3.59 -1.78 17.22
N GLY A 11 3.63 -1.10 18.35
CA GLY A 11 4.57 -0.02 18.60
C GLY A 11 4.43 0.56 19.99
N LYS A 12 5.11 1.67 20.24
CA LYS A 12 5.03 2.41 21.50
C LYS A 12 4.95 3.91 21.27
N ILE A 13 4.20 4.60 22.11
CA ILE A 13 4.26 6.06 22.25
C ILE A 13 5.36 6.35 23.30
N VAL A 14 6.31 7.20 22.93
CA VAL A 14 7.32 7.71 23.87
C VAL A 14 6.97 9.15 24.22
N LEU A 15 6.78 9.40 25.50
CA LEU A 15 6.47 10.72 26.03
C LEU A 15 7.63 11.23 26.88
N ALA A 16 8.41 12.19 26.36
CA ALA A 16 9.48 12.86 27.08
C ALA A 16 8.91 14.09 27.80
N ILE A 17 9.04 14.13 29.14
CA ILE A 17 8.51 15.19 30.01
C ILE A 17 9.68 15.92 30.66
N ASN A 18 9.84 17.20 30.31
CA ASN A 18 10.89 18.05 30.83
C ASN A 18 10.56 18.67 32.22
N GLU A 19 9.26 18.90 32.46
CA GLU A 19 8.70 19.47 33.68
C GLU A 19 7.43 18.71 34.06
N PRO A 20 7.15 18.55 35.39
CA PRO A 20 5.94 17.84 35.83
C PRO A 20 4.67 18.38 35.17
N ILE A 21 3.84 17.50 34.66
CA ILE A 21 2.59 17.85 33.96
C ILE A 21 1.40 17.09 34.52
N GLN A 22 0.21 17.68 34.37
CA GLN A 22 -1.07 16.99 34.60
C GLN A 22 -1.61 16.51 33.25
N VAL A 23 -1.75 15.20 33.09
CA VAL A 23 -2.29 14.58 31.87
C VAL A 23 -3.75 14.20 32.10
N LYS A 24 -4.68 14.75 31.33
CA LYS A 24 -6.10 14.39 31.37
C LYS A 24 -6.42 13.19 30.51
N LYS A 25 -5.86 13.17 29.31
CA LYS A 25 -6.15 12.12 28.33
C LYS A 25 -4.97 11.94 27.39
N LEU A 26 -4.58 10.69 27.18
CA LEU A 26 -3.72 10.26 26.08
C LEU A 26 -4.57 9.41 25.14
N THR A 27 -4.59 9.75 23.86
CA THR A 27 -5.28 8.98 22.83
C THR A 27 -4.35 8.68 21.67
N LEU A 28 -4.51 7.54 21.08
CA LEU A 28 -3.87 7.17 19.82
C LEU A 28 -4.96 6.79 18.83
N LYS A 29 -4.84 7.30 17.63
CA LYS A 29 -5.78 7.04 16.55
C LYS A 29 -5.02 6.63 15.31
N LEU A 30 -5.38 5.49 14.77
CA LEU A 30 -4.95 5.02 13.44
C LEU A 30 -6.09 5.26 12.47
N PHE A 31 -5.82 5.90 11.36
CA PHE A 31 -6.85 6.16 10.36
C PHE A 31 -6.30 6.20 8.94
N GLY A 32 -7.13 5.81 7.98
CA GLY A 32 -6.88 5.89 6.56
C GLY A 32 -7.94 6.75 5.87
N ASP A 33 -7.50 7.69 5.05
CA ASP A 33 -8.36 8.56 4.26
C ASP A 33 -8.14 8.31 2.76
N LEU A 34 -9.23 8.03 2.06
CA LEU A 34 -9.31 8.10 0.61
C LEU A 34 -9.67 9.53 0.22
N ARG A 35 -8.91 10.12 -0.68
CA ARG A 35 -9.16 11.45 -1.25
C ARG A 35 -9.13 11.36 -2.76
N LEU A 36 -10.18 11.84 -3.41
CA LEU A 36 -10.29 11.87 -4.86
C LEU A 36 -10.64 13.30 -5.28
N ASN A 37 -9.92 13.81 -6.29
CA ASN A 37 -10.13 15.13 -6.86
C ASN A 37 -10.05 15.01 -8.38
N TRP A 38 -11.05 15.50 -9.09
CA TRP A 38 -11.06 15.55 -10.56
C TRP A 38 -11.88 16.73 -11.06
N ILE A 39 -11.73 17.03 -12.33
CA ILE A 39 -12.56 18.00 -13.01
C ILE A 39 -13.66 17.21 -13.76
N GLU A 40 -14.90 17.49 -13.40
CA GLU A 40 -16.07 16.93 -14.07
C GLU A 40 -16.50 17.88 -15.20
N HIS A 41 -16.53 17.37 -16.42
CA HIS A 41 -17.03 18.10 -17.58
C HIS A 41 -18.52 17.78 -17.74
N LEU A 42 -19.34 18.79 -17.57
CA LEU A 42 -20.80 18.67 -17.64
C LEU A 42 -21.27 19.38 -18.92
N GLU A 43 -21.94 18.64 -19.77
CA GLU A 43 -22.58 19.17 -20.97
C GLU A 43 -24.05 19.40 -20.69
N SER A 44 -24.53 20.62 -20.95
CA SER A 44 -25.92 20.99 -21.01
C SER A 44 -26.28 21.28 -22.47
N ALA A 45 -27.56 21.25 -22.80
CA ALA A 45 -28.02 21.47 -24.20
C ALA A 45 -27.51 22.79 -24.84
N THR A 46 -27.04 23.75 -24.03
CA THR A 46 -26.61 25.09 -24.50
C THR A 46 -25.21 25.48 -24.05
N THR A 47 -24.63 24.83 -23.03
CA THR A 47 -23.34 25.22 -22.45
C THR A 47 -22.57 24.01 -21.92
N SER A 48 -21.24 24.00 -22.12
CA SER A 48 -20.34 23.10 -21.42
C SER A 48 -19.63 23.86 -20.29
N TYR A 49 -19.59 23.27 -19.10
CA TYR A 49 -18.85 23.86 -17.97
C TYR A 49 -18.08 22.78 -17.21
N SER A 50 -16.95 23.18 -16.64
CA SER A 50 -16.10 22.30 -15.85
C SER A 50 -16.28 22.58 -14.38
N LYS A 51 -16.47 21.52 -13.58
CA LYS A 51 -16.66 21.60 -12.14
C LYS A 51 -15.59 20.80 -11.40
N PRO A 52 -14.81 21.40 -10.48
CA PRO A 52 -13.94 20.63 -9.61
C PRO A 52 -14.78 19.79 -8.65
N THR A 53 -14.57 18.49 -8.67
CA THR A 53 -15.25 17.52 -7.79
C THR A 53 -14.23 16.94 -6.82
N ARG A 54 -14.60 16.96 -5.53
CA ARG A 54 -13.79 16.41 -4.43
C ARG A 54 -14.60 15.39 -3.65
N PHE A 55 -13.98 14.24 -3.40
CA PHE A 55 -14.56 13.18 -2.60
C PHE A 55 -13.56 12.74 -1.53
N ILE A 56 -13.99 12.72 -0.27
CA ILE A 56 -13.17 12.27 0.86
C ILE A 56 -13.96 11.22 1.63
N LYS A 57 -13.30 10.10 1.94
CA LYS A 57 -13.91 9.00 2.69
C LYS A 57 -12.89 8.41 3.67
N ARG A 58 -13.31 8.21 4.92
CA ARG A 58 -12.59 7.40 5.89
C ARG A 58 -12.71 5.94 5.50
N VAL A 59 -11.58 5.29 5.14
CA VAL A 59 -11.53 3.87 4.75
C VAL A 59 -11.19 2.95 5.90
N TYR A 60 -10.49 3.46 6.91
CA TYR A 60 -10.16 2.73 8.12
C TYR A 60 -10.04 3.66 9.32
N GLU A 61 -10.44 3.19 10.51
CA GLU A 61 -10.25 3.90 11.77
C GLU A 61 -10.17 2.92 12.94
N HIS A 62 -9.16 3.10 13.78
CA HIS A 62 -9.01 2.41 15.06
C HIS A 62 -8.54 3.39 16.13
N ASN A 63 -9.12 3.31 17.33
CA ASN A 63 -8.82 4.21 18.43
C ASN A 63 -8.35 3.39 19.64
N TRP A 64 -7.28 3.85 20.28
CA TRP A 64 -6.84 3.37 21.59
C TRP A 64 -7.08 4.49 22.61
N ASP A 65 -7.91 4.21 23.59
CA ASP A 65 -8.28 5.18 24.64
C ASP A 65 -7.68 4.84 26.00
N ASN A 66 -7.15 3.62 26.16
CA ASN A 66 -6.59 3.13 27.42
C ASN A 66 -5.13 2.73 27.24
N PHE A 67 -4.27 3.39 27.96
CA PHE A 67 -2.83 3.11 27.93
C PHE A 67 -2.31 2.78 29.33
N THR A 68 -1.43 1.79 29.42
CA THR A 68 -0.66 1.45 30.61
C THR A 68 0.79 1.83 30.37
N ILE A 69 1.42 2.48 31.34
CA ILE A 69 2.87 2.80 31.30
C ILE A 69 3.63 1.50 31.50
N GLN A 70 4.50 1.14 30.56
CA GLN A 70 5.36 -0.04 30.67
C GLN A 70 6.82 0.30 30.97
N GLY A 71 7.26 1.50 30.60
CA GLY A 71 8.63 1.96 30.82
C GLY A 71 8.65 3.37 31.39
N TYR A 72 9.46 3.57 32.43
CA TYR A 72 9.77 4.88 32.99
C TYR A 72 11.26 4.97 33.26
N THR A 73 11.91 6.01 32.75
CA THR A 73 13.26 6.39 33.10
C THR A 73 13.24 7.79 33.66
N ASP A 74 13.95 8.00 34.78
CA ASP A 74 14.06 9.32 35.41
C ASP A 74 14.86 10.32 34.55
N ALA A 75 14.99 11.53 35.04
CA ALA A 75 15.72 12.60 34.36
C ALA A 75 17.21 12.29 34.12
N ASN A 76 17.77 11.31 34.81
CA ASN A 76 19.18 10.90 34.73
C ASN A 76 19.36 9.65 33.83
N GLY A 77 18.28 9.15 33.25
CA GLY A 77 18.31 7.96 32.39
C GLY A 77 18.36 6.63 33.16
N ALA A 78 18.27 6.65 34.52
CA ALA A 78 18.17 5.45 35.32
C ALA A 78 16.78 4.81 35.14
N PRO A 79 16.67 3.48 35.03
CA PRO A 79 15.38 2.81 35.05
C PRO A 79 14.73 3.10 36.40
N GLY A 80 13.58 3.80 36.38
CA GLY A 80 12.75 3.96 37.56
C GLY A 80 12.40 2.57 38.11
N ALA A 81 12.46 2.39 39.44
CA ALA A 81 12.22 1.10 40.07
C ALA A 81 10.98 0.42 39.55
N HIS A 82 11.17 -0.61 38.69
CA HIS A 82 10.13 -1.49 38.27
C HIS A 82 9.98 -2.63 39.24
N HIS A 83 8.84 -2.71 39.91
CA HIS A 83 8.45 -3.98 40.51
C HIS A 83 8.11 -4.94 39.35
N GLU A 84 8.90 -6.00 39.27
CA GLU A 84 8.55 -7.19 38.47
C GLU A 84 7.19 -7.74 38.96
N HIS A 85 6.15 -7.53 38.23
CA HIS A 85 4.92 -8.29 38.40
C HIS A 85 4.96 -9.52 37.51
N HIS A 86 4.99 -10.65 38.19
CA HIS A 86 4.74 -12.01 37.65
C HIS A 86 3.63 -12.02 36.61
N ASP A 87 3.90 -12.81 35.58
CA ASP A 87 2.99 -13.37 34.57
C ASP A 87 1.51 -13.34 34.94
N HIS A 88 0.78 -12.42 34.37
CA HIS A 88 -0.63 -12.62 34.10
C HIS A 88 -0.85 -12.69 32.60
N ARG A 89 -1.07 -13.91 32.12
CA ARG A 89 -1.66 -14.25 30.83
C ARG A 89 -2.71 -13.21 30.47
N LEU A 90 -2.43 -12.39 29.48
CA LEU A 90 -3.39 -11.50 28.84
C LEU A 90 -4.45 -12.36 28.14
N SER A 91 -5.59 -12.53 28.79
CA SER A 91 -6.77 -13.04 28.11
C SER A 91 -7.35 -11.91 27.25
N PHE A 92 -7.23 -12.04 25.95
CA PHE A 92 -7.80 -11.11 24.98
C PHE A 92 -9.32 -11.30 24.94
N HIS A 93 -10.07 -10.38 25.54
CA HIS A 93 -11.49 -10.25 25.30
C HIS A 93 -11.71 -9.35 24.08
N LEU A 94 -11.90 -9.96 22.93
CA LEU A 94 -12.38 -9.32 21.71
C LEU A 94 -13.84 -8.90 21.92
N LYS A 95 -14.08 -7.63 22.23
CA LYS A 95 -15.41 -7.03 22.07
C LYS A 95 -15.55 -6.57 20.63
N HIS A 96 -16.11 -7.39 19.80
CA HIS A 96 -16.59 -7.01 18.47
C HIS A 96 -17.83 -6.11 18.64
N SER A 97 -17.68 -4.82 18.32
CA SER A 97 -18.79 -3.94 18.05
C SER A 97 -19.03 -3.91 16.54
N ALA A 98 -19.66 -4.94 16.02
CA ALA A 98 -20.24 -4.93 14.68
C ALA A 98 -21.73 -4.65 14.83
N LYS A 99 -22.16 -3.46 14.45
CA LYS A 99 -23.57 -3.20 14.13
C LYS A 99 -23.85 -3.80 12.75
N SER A 100 -24.42 -4.98 12.72
CA SER A 100 -25.12 -5.52 11.56
C SER A 100 -26.58 -5.73 11.94
N SER A 101 -27.46 -5.03 11.28
CA SER A 101 -28.89 -5.29 11.25
C SER A 101 -29.16 -6.44 10.29
N ASN A 102 -29.79 -7.52 10.76
CA ASN A 102 -31.00 -8.11 10.19
C ASN A 102 -31.33 -9.47 10.83
N SER A 103 -32.40 -9.47 11.51
CA SER A 103 -33.62 -10.27 11.59
C SER A 103 -33.57 -11.79 11.30
N LEU A 104 -34.22 -12.49 12.28
CA LEU A 104 -35.09 -13.66 12.20
C LEU A 104 -34.45 -15.05 12.06
N LEU A 105 -34.50 -15.86 13.11
CA LEU A 105 -35.49 -16.90 13.38
C LEU A 105 -35.14 -17.66 14.66
N SER A 106 -36.13 -17.79 15.51
CA SER A 106 -36.16 -18.54 16.74
C SER A 106 -36.20 -20.04 16.51
N VAL A 107 -35.48 -20.84 17.31
CA VAL A 107 -35.91 -22.15 17.75
C VAL A 107 -35.41 -22.41 19.17
N ASN A 108 -36.40 -22.59 20.07
CA ASN A 108 -36.26 -23.06 21.42
C ASN A 108 -35.71 -24.51 21.47
N LYS A 109 -34.81 -24.77 22.41
CA LYS A 109 -34.87 -26.04 23.19
C LYS A 109 -34.21 -25.86 24.56
N LYS A 110 -35.05 -26.04 25.58
CA LYS A 110 -34.70 -26.23 26.99
C LYS A 110 -33.93 -27.55 27.16
N HIS A 111 -32.96 -27.56 28.07
CA HIS A 111 -32.84 -28.63 29.07
C HIS A 111 -32.12 -28.14 30.32
N GLU A 112 -32.78 -28.41 31.45
CA GLU A 112 -32.35 -28.24 32.84
C GLU A 112 -31.30 -29.31 33.20
N SER A 113 -30.38 -29.06 34.14
CA SER A 113 -30.49 -29.56 35.53
C SER A 113 -29.17 -29.49 36.32
N HIS A 114 -29.31 -28.99 37.55
CA HIS A 114 -28.71 -29.40 38.83
C HIS A 114 -27.20 -29.33 39.06
N SER A 115 -26.74 -28.37 39.89
CA SER A 115 -26.59 -28.43 41.37
C SER A 115 -25.52 -29.39 41.87
N LYS A 116 -24.49 -28.84 42.56
CA LYS A 116 -24.25 -29.08 44.01
C LYS A 116 -23.02 -28.36 44.55
N ASN A 117 -23.24 -27.78 45.72
CA ASN A 117 -22.31 -27.22 46.68
C ASN A 117 -21.20 -28.16 47.15
N SER A 118 -20.04 -27.60 47.52
CA SER A 118 -19.45 -27.92 48.83
C SER A 118 -18.47 -26.85 49.28
N SER A 119 -18.75 -26.29 50.41
CA SER A 119 -17.98 -25.49 51.33
C SER A 119 -16.94 -26.31 52.07
N VAL A 120 -15.80 -25.74 52.46
CA VAL A 120 -15.11 -25.92 53.75
C VAL A 120 -14.04 -24.84 53.91
N SER A 121 -14.23 -23.86 54.73
CA SER A 121 -13.70 -23.45 56.03
C SER A 121 -12.17 -23.34 56.19
N SER A 122 -11.75 -22.09 56.40
CA SER A 122 -11.02 -21.46 57.54
C SER A 122 -9.73 -22.09 58.06
N LEU A 123 -8.70 -21.24 58.22
CA LEU A 123 -8.05 -20.94 59.49
C LEU A 123 -6.85 -20.03 59.35
N THR A 124 -6.92 -18.92 60.08
CA THR A 124 -5.96 -18.23 60.95
C THR A 124 -4.86 -17.34 60.36
N ARG A 125 -4.95 -16.09 60.83
CA ARG A 125 -3.92 -15.05 60.95
C ARG A 125 -2.75 -15.47 61.81
N PRO A 126 -1.54 -14.84 61.71
CA PRO A 126 -1.34 -13.63 62.47
C PRO A 126 -0.55 -12.48 61.79
N ASP A 127 -0.67 -11.34 62.40
CA ASP A 127 -0.17 -10.01 62.11
C ASP A 127 1.34 -9.91 61.83
N ALA A 128 1.66 -9.08 60.82
CA ALA A 128 2.89 -8.28 60.83
C ALA A 128 2.66 -6.99 60.04
N ASN A 129 2.66 -5.87 60.69
CA ASN A 129 2.72 -4.54 60.12
C ASN A 129 3.98 -4.36 59.29
N ILE A 130 3.83 -4.28 57.96
CA ILE A 130 4.82 -3.73 57.06
C ILE A 130 4.11 -2.64 56.31
N ILE A 131 4.52 -1.40 56.57
CA ILE A 131 4.14 -0.22 55.81
C ILE A 131 4.78 -0.38 54.45
N ASP A 132 4.02 -0.90 53.51
CA ASP A 132 4.43 -1.08 52.11
C ASP A 132 4.08 0.21 51.32
N ASN A 133 5.05 1.13 51.25
CA ASN A 133 5.03 2.28 50.39
C ASN A 133 5.36 1.85 48.96
N THR A 134 4.64 0.92 48.41
CA THR A 134 4.70 0.64 46.99
C THR A 134 3.86 1.69 46.24
N LEU A 135 4.54 2.69 45.72
CA LEU A 135 4.01 3.58 44.69
C LEU A 135 3.66 2.72 43.48
N ALA A 136 2.39 2.33 43.38
CA ALA A 136 1.86 1.68 42.19
C ALA A 136 2.18 2.53 40.95
N ALA A 137 2.73 1.90 39.93
CA ALA A 137 2.99 2.56 38.63
C ALA A 137 1.74 3.29 38.15
N PRO A 138 1.83 4.58 37.80
CA PRO A 138 0.67 5.36 37.42
C PRO A 138 0.03 4.78 36.15
N GLN A 139 -1.23 4.37 36.25
CA GLN A 139 -2.04 3.91 35.12
C GLN A 139 -2.81 5.12 34.61
N ILE A 140 -2.68 5.46 33.33
CA ILE A 140 -3.59 6.42 32.67
C ILE A 140 -4.86 5.65 32.31
N ILE A 141 -5.78 5.55 33.28
CA ILE A 141 -7.05 4.89 33.11
C ILE A 141 -8.08 5.90 32.54
N SER A 142 -9.01 5.43 31.72
CA SER A 142 -10.13 6.13 31.09
C SER A 142 -10.81 7.22 31.94
N PRO A 143 -11.43 8.24 31.32
CA PRO A 143 -11.79 9.53 31.89
C PRO A 143 -12.85 9.55 33.00
N ALA A 144 -13.24 8.43 33.55
CA ALA A 144 -14.33 8.38 34.53
C ALA A 144 -13.94 8.69 35.99
N SER A 145 -12.67 8.86 36.35
CA SER A 145 -12.30 8.81 37.76
C SER A 145 -11.49 9.97 38.37
N THR A 146 -11.02 10.95 37.59
CA THR A 146 -10.32 12.10 38.23
C THR A 146 -10.59 13.42 37.49
N GLN A 147 -11.30 14.36 38.15
CA GLN A 147 -11.54 15.71 37.63
C GLN A 147 -10.21 16.49 37.37
N ASN A 148 -9.10 16.11 37.97
CA ASN A 148 -7.83 16.83 37.93
C ASN A 148 -6.75 16.22 37.00
N GLY A 149 -7.00 15.04 36.41
CA GLY A 149 -6.01 14.36 35.57
C GLY A 149 -4.91 13.62 36.37
N TYR A 150 -3.96 13.06 35.66
CA TYR A 150 -2.88 12.23 36.19
C TYR A 150 -1.58 13.03 36.26
N PRO A 151 -0.90 13.14 37.42
CA PRO A 151 0.39 13.81 37.49
C PRO A 151 1.49 12.89 36.94
N LEU A 152 2.25 13.39 35.98
CA LEU A 152 3.47 12.75 35.50
C LEU A 152 4.67 13.63 35.85
N ALA A 153 5.68 13.02 36.51
CA ALA A 153 6.93 13.66 36.82
C ALA A 153 7.81 13.88 35.60
N LYS A 154 8.93 14.59 35.76
CA LYS A 154 9.98 14.70 34.74
C LYS A 154 10.54 13.31 34.44
N GLY A 155 10.66 12.95 33.17
CA GLY A 155 11.17 11.65 32.74
C GLY A 155 10.63 11.19 31.39
N ASN A 156 10.97 9.97 30.98
CA ASN A 156 10.52 9.36 29.75
C ASN A 156 9.56 8.21 30.05
N TYR A 157 8.41 8.21 29.39
CA TYR A 157 7.34 7.25 29.60
C TYR A 157 7.06 6.50 28.30
N GLU A 158 6.85 5.18 28.36
CA GLU A 158 6.52 4.34 27.21
C GLU A 158 5.13 3.74 27.35
N PHE A 159 4.33 3.87 26.30
CA PHE A 159 2.97 3.34 26.21
C PHE A 159 2.88 2.44 25.00
N PRO A 160 2.87 1.11 25.16
CA PRO A 160 2.74 0.19 24.04
C PRO A 160 1.34 0.19 23.50
N PHE A 161 1.24 -0.13 22.22
CA PHE A 161 -0.03 -0.35 21.53
C PHE A 161 0.11 -1.47 20.51
N SER A 162 -0.99 -2.12 20.21
CA SER A 162 -1.09 -3.09 19.12
C SER A 162 -2.50 -3.12 18.55
N VAL A 163 -2.60 -3.53 17.29
CA VAL A 163 -3.87 -3.82 16.61
C VAL A 163 -3.65 -4.84 15.52
N ILE A 164 -4.61 -5.70 15.30
CA ILE A 164 -4.63 -6.61 14.15
C ILE A 164 -5.36 -5.90 13.03
N LEU A 165 -4.65 -5.62 11.94
CA LEU A 165 -5.21 -5.04 10.74
C LEU A 165 -5.95 -6.12 9.95
N PRO A 166 -7.19 -5.85 9.49
CA PRO A 166 -7.95 -6.79 8.68
C PRO A 166 -7.31 -7.00 7.30
N GLY A 167 -7.43 -8.21 6.76
CA GLY A 167 -6.85 -8.55 5.46
C GLY A 167 -7.47 -7.80 4.28
N ASP A 168 -8.68 -7.25 4.43
CA ASP A 168 -9.39 -6.46 3.42
C ASP A 168 -9.15 -4.94 3.52
N ILE A 169 -8.22 -4.51 4.39
CA ILE A 169 -7.84 -3.10 4.46
C ILE A 169 -7.25 -2.64 3.11
N SER A 170 -7.69 -1.47 2.63
CA SER A 170 -7.20 -0.92 1.37
C SER A 170 -5.70 -0.61 1.44
N GLU A 171 -4.98 -0.88 0.38
CA GLU A 171 -3.58 -0.48 0.22
C GLU A 171 -3.41 1.04 0.16
N SER A 172 -2.23 1.53 0.56
CA SER A 172 -1.85 2.93 0.37
C SER A 172 -1.65 3.24 -1.11
N VAL A 173 -2.18 4.38 -1.54
CA VAL A 173 -2.02 4.90 -2.90
C VAL A 173 -1.48 6.32 -2.79
N GLU A 174 -0.31 6.54 -3.39
CA GLU A 174 0.37 7.83 -3.41
C GLU A 174 0.93 8.06 -4.81
N GLY A 175 0.92 9.32 -5.27
CA GLY A 175 1.44 9.68 -6.60
C GLY A 175 0.50 9.42 -7.78
N LEU A 176 -0.73 8.98 -7.54
CA LEU A 176 -1.76 8.91 -8.57
C LEU A 176 -2.38 10.29 -8.78
N PRO A 177 -2.47 10.80 -10.02
CA PRO A 177 -3.08 12.10 -10.28
C PRO A 177 -4.52 12.17 -9.76
N GLY A 178 -4.76 13.06 -8.80
CA GLY A 178 -6.09 13.30 -8.23
C GLY A 178 -6.63 12.21 -7.30
N GLY A 179 -5.88 11.15 -7.01
CA GLY A 179 -6.32 10.06 -6.13
C GLY A 179 -5.28 9.67 -5.09
N SER A 180 -5.69 9.48 -3.82
CA SER A 180 -4.80 8.98 -2.78
C SER A 180 -5.53 8.20 -1.70
N VAL A 181 -4.82 7.22 -1.11
CA VAL A 181 -5.20 6.51 0.13
C VAL A 181 -4.03 6.62 1.09
N VAL A 182 -4.21 7.41 2.15
CA VAL A 182 -3.12 7.76 3.08
C VAL A 182 -3.48 7.33 4.49
N TYR A 183 -2.57 6.60 5.14
CA TYR A 183 -2.72 6.18 6.53
C TYR A 183 -1.83 7.00 7.44
N LYS A 184 -2.42 7.41 8.58
CA LYS A 184 -1.73 8.17 9.62
C LYS A 184 -2.05 7.58 10.98
N ILE A 185 -1.05 7.59 11.85
CA ILE A 185 -1.22 7.34 13.27
C ILE A 185 -0.99 8.65 14.02
N ALA A 186 -1.95 9.06 14.85
CA ALA A 186 -1.91 10.33 15.54
C ALA A 186 -2.06 10.11 17.04
N ALA A 187 -1.04 10.48 17.81
CA ALA A 187 -1.09 10.56 19.25
C ALA A 187 -1.53 11.96 19.69
N SER A 188 -2.37 12.04 20.70
CA SER A 188 -2.85 13.29 21.25
C SER A 188 -2.85 13.27 22.77
N LEU A 189 -2.20 14.29 23.35
CA LEU A 189 -2.06 14.48 24.78
C LEU A 189 -2.85 15.74 25.23
N GLU A 190 -3.87 15.54 26.08
CA GLU A 190 -4.64 16.62 26.70
C GLU A 190 -4.15 16.86 28.12
N ARG A 191 -3.83 18.12 28.46
CA ARG A 191 -3.22 18.51 29.74
C ARG A 191 -4.12 19.36 30.66
N GLY A 192 -5.39 19.57 30.33
CA GLY A 192 -6.31 20.37 31.11
C GLY A 192 -6.88 21.56 30.34
N LYS A 193 -7.87 22.26 30.95
CA LYS A 193 -8.74 23.24 30.27
C LYS A 193 -7.98 24.41 29.61
N PHE A 194 -6.83 24.82 30.14
CA PHE A 194 -6.10 26.01 29.67
C PHE A 194 -4.81 25.66 28.89
N ASN A 195 -4.47 24.39 28.76
CA ASN A 195 -3.28 23.97 28.07
C ASN A 195 -3.59 23.49 26.64
N LYS A 196 -2.82 23.97 25.68
CA LYS A 196 -2.94 23.51 24.29
C LYS A 196 -2.70 22.00 24.22
N ARG A 197 -3.58 21.30 23.48
CA ARG A 197 -3.43 19.88 23.14
C ARG A 197 -2.12 19.67 22.37
N LYS A 198 -1.31 18.72 22.80
CA LYS A 198 -0.12 18.28 22.04
C LYS A 198 -0.53 17.16 21.11
N MET A 199 -0.08 17.24 19.86
CA MET A 199 -0.34 16.22 18.85
C MET A 199 0.95 15.83 18.17
N CYS A 200 1.10 14.54 17.89
CA CYS A 200 2.17 13.98 17.07
C CYS A 200 1.52 13.05 16.06
N THR A 201 1.83 13.22 14.78
CA THR A 201 1.29 12.40 13.72
C THR A 201 2.44 11.76 12.96
N LYS A 202 2.31 10.47 12.67
CA LYS A 202 3.25 9.72 11.83
C LYS A 202 2.49 9.08 10.68
N HIS A 203 3.02 9.27 9.48
CA HIS A 203 2.56 8.60 8.27
C HIS A 203 3.12 7.18 8.21
N PHE A 204 2.36 6.24 7.68
CA PHE A 204 2.84 4.91 7.34
C PHE A 204 2.08 4.37 6.11
N ARG A 205 2.63 3.34 5.48
CA ARG A 205 2.07 2.74 4.29
C ARG A 205 1.60 1.33 4.55
N ILE A 206 0.44 1.01 3.99
CA ILE A 206 -0.04 -0.34 3.85
C ILE A 206 0.27 -0.77 2.43
N ILE A 207 1.16 -1.74 2.30
CA ILE A 207 1.58 -2.29 1.02
C ILE A 207 0.96 -3.68 0.88
N ARG A 208 0.31 -3.92 -0.24
CA ARG A 208 -0.17 -5.24 -0.63
C ARG A 208 0.78 -5.78 -1.68
N THR A 209 1.40 -6.91 -1.37
CA THR A 209 2.31 -7.60 -2.30
C THR A 209 1.75 -8.96 -2.68
N LEU A 210 2.31 -9.54 -3.73
CA LEU A 210 2.02 -10.91 -4.13
C LEU A 210 2.78 -11.89 -3.24
N THR A 211 2.17 -13.02 -2.94
CA THR A 211 2.85 -14.13 -2.27
C THR A 211 3.80 -14.82 -3.26
N PRO A 212 4.90 -15.45 -2.79
CA PRO A 212 5.88 -16.06 -3.69
C PRO A 212 5.31 -17.16 -4.62
N ASP A 213 4.21 -17.76 -4.23
CA ASP A 213 3.48 -18.81 -4.96
C ASP A 213 2.34 -18.25 -5.82
N ALA A 214 2.19 -16.92 -5.91
CA ALA A 214 1.16 -16.31 -6.74
C ALA A 214 1.36 -16.68 -8.22
N PRO A 215 0.34 -17.24 -8.89
CA PRO A 215 0.48 -17.69 -10.29
C PRO A 215 0.87 -16.57 -11.23
N GLU A 216 0.49 -15.34 -10.95
CA GLU A 216 0.82 -14.16 -11.74
C GLU A 216 2.32 -13.89 -11.87
N LEU A 217 3.13 -14.42 -10.93
CA LEU A 217 4.60 -14.31 -10.95
C LEU A 217 5.27 -15.26 -11.93
N SER A 218 4.64 -16.39 -12.26
CA SER A 218 5.16 -17.43 -13.14
C SER A 218 4.37 -17.59 -14.44
N GLU A 219 3.22 -16.94 -14.57
CA GLU A 219 2.34 -17.00 -15.74
C GLU A 219 2.94 -16.20 -16.89
N THR A 220 3.48 -16.87 -17.88
CA THR A 220 3.90 -16.25 -19.15
C THR A 220 2.68 -15.73 -19.88
N MET A 221 2.74 -14.50 -20.36
CA MET A 221 1.69 -13.90 -21.16
C MET A 221 2.14 -13.82 -22.61
N SER A 222 1.34 -14.36 -23.54
CA SER A 222 1.60 -14.26 -24.97
C SER A 222 0.34 -13.82 -25.74
N ILE A 223 0.60 -13.20 -26.88
CA ILE A 223 -0.39 -12.95 -27.94
C ILE A 223 0.16 -13.62 -29.18
N ASP A 224 -0.52 -14.67 -29.63
CA ASP A 224 -0.23 -15.37 -30.86
C ASP A 224 -1.33 -15.00 -31.86
N ASN A 225 -0.95 -14.45 -33.01
CA ASN A 225 -1.92 -14.01 -33.99
C ASN A 225 -1.37 -14.09 -35.42
N ASN A 226 -2.26 -14.17 -36.37
CA ASN A 226 -1.96 -14.20 -37.79
C ASN A 226 -2.71 -13.07 -38.48
N TRP A 227 -1.95 -12.17 -39.13
CA TRP A 227 -2.51 -11.24 -40.07
C TRP A 227 -2.46 -11.86 -41.49
N PRO A 228 -3.58 -12.35 -42.01
CA PRO A 228 -3.59 -13.14 -43.25
C PRO A 228 -2.86 -12.45 -44.40
N ASN A 229 -2.01 -13.21 -45.08
CA ASN A 229 -1.19 -12.76 -46.22
C ASN A 229 -0.23 -11.60 -45.89
N LYS A 230 0.12 -11.42 -44.61
CA LYS A 230 1.04 -10.37 -44.20
C LYS A 230 2.10 -10.86 -43.22
N ILE A 231 1.71 -11.28 -42.03
CA ILE A 231 2.64 -11.65 -40.98
C ILE A 231 2.00 -12.55 -39.93
N GLU A 232 2.68 -13.59 -39.50
CA GLU A 232 2.41 -14.30 -38.24
C GLU A 232 3.27 -13.71 -37.14
N TYR A 233 2.76 -13.61 -35.92
CA TYR A 233 3.51 -13.06 -34.83
C TYR A 233 3.09 -13.59 -33.47
N THR A 234 4.09 -13.70 -32.59
CA THR A 234 3.95 -13.95 -31.17
C THR A 234 4.63 -12.79 -30.41
N ILE A 235 3.91 -12.17 -29.50
CA ILE A 235 4.45 -11.16 -28.59
C ILE A 235 4.25 -11.70 -27.18
N SER A 236 5.32 -11.83 -26.40
CA SER A 236 5.27 -12.44 -25.08
C SER A 236 6.09 -11.71 -24.04
N ILE A 237 5.70 -11.89 -22.78
CA ILE A 237 6.41 -11.47 -21.59
C ILE A 237 6.50 -12.65 -20.60
N PRO A 238 7.59 -12.79 -19.82
CA PRO A 238 7.81 -13.97 -18.99
C PRO A 238 6.88 -14.05 -17.78
N SER A 239 6.33 -12.92 -17.34
CA SER A 239 5.45 -12.85 -16.18
C SER A 239 4.39 -11.78 -16.36
N ARG A 240 3.16 -12.09 -15.95
CA ARG A 240 2.06 -11.13 -15.92
C ARG A 240 2.27 -10.07 -14.84
N ALA A 241 2.91 -10.43 -13.72
CA ALA A 241 3.19 -9.53 -12.63
C ALA A 241 4.58 -8.90 -12.78
N MET A 242 4.65 -7.58 -12.66
CA MET A 242 5.87 -6.79 -12.79
C MET A 242 6.10 -6.00 -11.51
N ALA A 243 7.28 -6.11 -10.91
CA ALA A 243 7.64 -5.33 -9.73
C ALA A 243 7.94 -3.88 -10.12
N ILE A 244 7.41 -2.92 -9.36
CA ILE A 244 7.79 -1.51 -9.50
C ILE A 244 9.29 -1.38 -9.22
N GLY A 245 10.02 -0.70 -10.12
CA GLY A 245 11.48 -0.57 -10.06
C GLY A 245 12.26 -1.68 -10.76
N SER A 246 11.59 -2.64 -11.40
CA SER A 246 12.23 -3.68 -12.19
C SER A 246 12.20 -3.40 -13.70
N ALA A 247 12.78 -4.29 -14.47
CA ALA A 247 12.70 -4.33 -15.93
C ALA A 247 11.93 -5.58 -16.38
N CYS A 248 11.18 -5.46 -17.47
CA CYS A 248 10.47 -6.58 -18.08
C CYS A 248 10.91 -6.76 -19.53
N PRO A 249 11.45 -7.93 -19.92
CA PRO A 249 11.72 -8.25 -21.31
C PRO A 249 10.40 -8.49 -22.06
N VAL A 250 10.29 -7.91 -23.23
CA VAL A 250 9.22 -8.13 -24.20
C VAL A 250 9.81 -8.81 -25.42
N ASN A 251 9.35 -10.01 -25.69
CA ASN A 251 9.86 -10.85 -26.78
C ASN A 251 8.90 -10.77 -27.99
N PHE A 252 9.48 -10.58 -29.15
CA PHE A 252 8.78 -10.56 -30.42
C PHE A 252 9.32 -11.67 -31.31
N LEU A 253 8.44 -12.52 -31.77
CA LEU A 253 8.70 -13.51 -32.80
C LEU A 253 7.74 -13.25 -33.95
N MET A 254 8.27 -12.88 -35.10
CA MET A 254 7.46 -12.46 -36.23
C MET A 254 7.95 -13.14 -37.51
N ALA A 255 7.04 -13.71 -38.29
CA ALA A 255 7.30 -14.36 -39.56
C ALA A 255 6.57 -13.63 -40.69
N PRO A 256 7.28 -12.87 -41.57
CA PRO A 256 6.67 -12.25 -42.74
C PRO A 256 6.13 -13.30 -43.73
N LEU A 257 4.89 -13.16 -44.14
CA LEU A 257 4.24 -14.04 -45.11
C LEU A 257 4.28 -13.48 -46.56
N ILE A 258 4.70 -12.24 -46.71
CA ILE A 258 4.79 -11.56 -48.01
C ILE A 258 6.23 -11.06 -48.24
N LYS A 259 6.76 -11.30 -49.45
CA LYS A 259 8.09 -10.80 -49.84
C LYS A 259 8.14 -9.26 -49.84
N GLY A 260 9.22 -8.69 -49.33
CA GLY A 260 9.43 -7.24 -49.30
C GLY A 260 8.67 -6.51 -48.20
N LEU A 261 8.04 -7.22 -47.25
CA LEU A 261 7.61 -6.65 -46.00
C LEU A 261 8.85 -6.28 -45.16
N GLN A 262 8.89 -5.05 -44.67
CA GLN A 262 10.00 -4.57 -43.83
C GLN A 262 9.49 -4.21 -42.44
N LEU A 263 10.29 -4.51 -41.42
CA LEU A 263 10.06 -4.06 -40.06
C LEU A 263 10.31 -2.54 -39.97
N GLY A 264 9.35 -1.83 -39.44
CA GLY A 264 9.50 -0.42 -39.07
C GLY A 264 9.78 -0.24 -37.58
N LYS A 265 9.43 0.92 -37.07
CA LYS A 265 9.56 1.26 -35.66
C LYS A 265 8.62 0.39 -34.79
N ILE A 266 9.15 -0.07 -33.64
CA ILE A 266 8.36 -0.69 -32.58
C ILE A 266 8.25 0.28 -31.42
N THR A 267 7.05 0.47 -30.90
CA THR A 267 6.81 1.28 -29.69
C THR A 267 6.14 0.44 -28.62
N ILE A 268 6.74 0.39 -27.43
CA ILE A 268 6.22 -0.33 -26.26
C ILE A 268 5.91 0.71 -25.20
N LYS A 269 4.67 0.76 -24.71
CA LYS A 269 4.24 1.68 -23.64
C LYS A 269 3.65 0.90 -22.50
N LEU A 270 4.12 1.17 -21.28
CA LEU A 270 3.42 0.78 -20.06
C LEU A 270 2.42 1.87 -19.71
N VAL A 271 1.13 1.53 -19.72
CA VAL A 271 0.04 2.49 -19.50
C VAL A 271 -0.71 2.13 -18.22
N GLU A 272 -0.85 3.11 -17.33
CA GLU A 272 -1.65 3.05 -16.11
C GLU A 272 -3.04 3.62 -16.38
N TYR A 273 -4.07 2.84 -16.11
CA TYR A 273 -5.48 3.24 -16.17
C TYR A 273 -6.02 3.37 -14.77
N TYR A 274 -6.70 4.47 -14.47
CA TYR A 274 -7.34 4.64 -13.18
C TYR A 274 -8.75 5.18 -13.33
N SER A 275 -9.61 4.78 -12.39
CA SER A 275 -10.97 5.28 -12.33
C SER A 275 -11.36 5.61 -10.90
N PHE A 276 -12.08 6.73 -10.75
CA PHE A 276 -12.63 7.24 -9.51
C PHE A 276 -14.16 7.14 -9.54
N ILE A 277 -14.75 6.76 -8.42
CA ILE A 277 -16.19 6.73 -8.23
C ILE A 277 -16.51 7.55 -6.98
N GLY A 278 -17.27 8.62 -7.14
CA GLY A 278 -17.70 9.49 -6.05
C GLY A 278 -18.78 8.87 -5.16
N SER A 279 -19.56 9.71 -4.50
CA SER A 279 -20.66 9.29 -3.64
C SER A 279 -21.83 8.67 -4.42
N THR A 280 -21.97 9.03 -5.69
CA THR A 280 -22.94 8.46 -6.62
C THR A 280 -22.25 7.87 -7.84
N THR A 281 -22.80 6.82 -8.42
CA THR A 281 -22.26 6.18 -9.64
C THR A 281 -22.23 7.11 -10.86
N ARG A 282 -22.96 8.22 -10.83
CA ARG A 282 -22.94 9.25 -11.89
C ARG A 282 -21.72 10.15 -11.83
N ALA A 283 -21.12 10.33 -10.63
CA ALA A 283 -19.88 11.08 -10.45
C ALA A 283 -18.69 10.12 -10.58
N SER A 284 -18.34 9.75 -11.81
CA SER A 284 -17.19 8.90 -12.10
C SER A 284 -16.21 9.62 -13.01
N HIS A 285 -14.93 9.32 -12.84
CA HIS A 285 -13.84 9.83 -13.66
C HIS A 285 -12.91 8.68 -14.02
N SER A 286 -12.51 8.60 -15.29
CA SER A 286 -11.53 7.63 -15.74
C SER A 286 -10.49 8.33 -16.60
N ASN A 287 -9.23 7.98 -16.40
CA ASN A 287 -8.14 8.54 -17.17
C ASN A 287 -7.01 7.51 -17.27
N ASP A 288 -6.01 7.83 -18.09
CA ASP A 288 -4.82 7.01 -18.25
C ASP A 288 -3.57 7.89 -18.37
N ARG A 289 -2.41 7.29 -18.08
CA ARG A 289 -1.12 7.91 -18.31
C ARG A 289 -0.08 6.88 -18.75
N VAL A 290 0.88 7.33 -19.56
CA VAL A 290 2.04 6.53 -19.91
C VAL A 290 3.06 6.62 -18.76
N ILE A 291 3.41 5.45 -18.21
CA ILE A 291 4.38 5.29 -17.12
C ILE A 291 5.80 5.19 -17.67
N SER A 292 5.97 4.42 -18.74
CA SER A 292 7.25 4.16 -19.40
C SER A 292 7.01 3.92 -20.88
N GLU A 293 7.95 4.35 -21.70
CA GLU A 293 7.92 4.16 -23.15
C GLU A 293 9.30 3.77 -23.65
N VAL A 294 9.34 2.77 -24.52
CA VAL A 294 10.54 2.33 -25.22
C VAL A 294 10.24 2.30 -26.70
N VAL A 295 11.16 2.86 -27.47
CA VAL A 295 11.10 2.85 -28.92
C VAL A 295 12.27 2.07 -29.48
N ILE A 296 12.00 1.10 -30.34
CA ILE A 296 13.01 0.42 -31.14
C ILE A 296 12.96 1.09 -32.52
N PRO A 297 14.03 1.73 -32.99
CA PRO A 297 14.05 2.42 -34.28
C PRO A 297 13.92 1.40 -35.42
N LYS A 298 13.67 1.89 -36.60
CA LYS A 298 13.72 1.10 -37.83
C LYS A 298 15.14 0.55 -38.03
N PRO A 299 15.33 -0.71 -38.47
CA PRO A 299 16.65 -1.34 -38.62
C PRO A 299 17.66 -0.60 -39.51
N ASP A 300 17.18 0.20 -40.47
CA ASP A 300 18.04 0.98 -41.39
C ASP A 300 18.36 2.40 -40.89
N ASP A 301 17.80 2.84 -39.76
CA ASP A 301 18.19 4.07 -39.12
C ASP A 301 19.46 3.79 -38.31
N ASP A 302 20.65 4.02 -38.94
CA ASP A 302 21.94 4.05 -38.24
C ASP A 302 21.88 5.11 -37.14
N VAL A 303 21.43 4.73 -35.98
CA VAL A 303 21.60 5.52 -34.76
C VAL A 303 23.07 5.36 -34.38
N TYR A 304 23.91 6.28 -34.83
CA TYR A 304 25.18 6.54 -34.16
C TYR A 304 24.81 7.04 -32.76
N GLU A 305 24.72 6.13 -31.80
CA GLU A 305 24.89 6.50 -30.40
C GLU A 305 26.31 7.05 -30.33
N ASP A 306 26.45 8.37 -30.20
CA ASP A 306 27.69 8.99 -29.76
C ASP A 306 28.02 8.34 -28.41
N GLU A 307 28.90 7.34 -28.45
CA GLU A 307 29.54 6.80 -27.27
C GLU A 307 30.42 7.91 -26.69
N ASP A 308 29.84 8.69 -25.75
CA ASP A 308 30.61 9.54 -24.87
C ASP A 308 31.64 8.66 -24.14
N PRO A 309 32.94 9.03 -24.14
CA PRO A 309 33.99 8.18 -23.60
C PRO A 309 33.76 7.94 -22.12
N THR A 310 33.63 6.66 -21.81
CA THR A 310 33.54 6.00 -20.49
C THR A 310 33.99 6.85 -19.30
N PRO A 311 33.11 7.12 -18.31
CA PRO A 311 33.55 7.46 -16.97
C PRO A 311 34.17 6.22 -16.31
N LEU A 312 35.31 6.42 -15.67
CA LEU A 312 36.02 5.42 -14.89
C LEU A 312 35.05 4.69 -13.92
N ILE A 313 34.96 3.38 -14.11
CA ILE A 313 34.08 2.49 -13.35
C ILE A 313 34.62 2.41 -11.92
N ASP A 314 33.84 2.86 -10.96
CA ASP A 314 34.02 2.55 -9.54
C ASP A 314 33.43 1.14 -9.27
N GLU A 315 34.29 0.16 -8.94
CA GLU A 315 33.97 -1.27 -8.77
C GLU A 315 33.07 -1.60 -7.57
N SER A 316 32.47 -0.62 -6.89
CA SER A 316 31.71 -0.85 -5.65
C SER A 316 30.17 -0.89 -5.80
N THR A 317 29.61 -0.79 -7.01
CA THR A 317 28.17 -0.91 -7.22
C THR A 317 27.79 -2.29 -7.76
N PRO A 318 26.77 -2.97 -7.19
CA PRO A 318 26.29 -4.24 -7.75
C PRO A 318 25.75 -4.00 -9.16
N HIS A 319 26.41 -4.57 -10.13
CA HIS A 319 26.03 -4.55 -11.54
C HIS A 319 24.61 -5.13 -11.70
N LEU A 320 23.64 -4.25 -11.92
CA LEU A 320 22.39 -4.62 -12.59
C LEU A 320 22.80 -5.03 -14.00
N ASN A 321 22.56 -6.28 -14.37
CA ASN A 321 22.91 -6.87 -15.66
C ASN A 321 22.57 -5.94 -16.83
N PRO A 322 23.43 -5.82 -17.84
CA PRO A 322 23.14 -5.01 -19.01
C PRO A 322 21.83 -5.50 -19.62
N VAL A 323 20.93 -4.55 -19.87
CA VAL A 323 19.64 -4.78 -20.52
C VAL A 323 19.94 -5.44 -21.88
N ASN A 324 19.77 -6.74 -21.99
CA ASN A 324 19.99 -7.46 -23.23
C ASN A 324 18.96 -6.99 -24.26
N ASN A 325 19.44 -6.20 -25.21
CA ASN A 325 18.69 -5.89 -26.42
C ASN A 325 19.19 -6.88 -27.48
N PHE A 326 18.34 -7.81 -27.86
CA PHE A 326 18.65 -8.77 -28.92
C PHE A 326 17.75 -8.49 -30.12
N MET A 327 18.36 -8.47 -31.30
CA MET A 327 17.64 -8.37 -32.57
C MET A 327 18.30 -9.23 -33.59
N ASN A 328 17.57 -10.23 -34.12
CA ASN A 328 17.96 -11.07 -35.23
C ASN A 328 16.87 -10.98 -36.30
N LEU A 329 17.23 -10.43 -37.46
CA LEU A 329 16.33 -10.24 -38.58
C LEU A 329 16.82 -11.12 -39.74
N SER A 330 16.25 -12.31 -39.86
CA SER A 330 16.43 -13.16 -41.03
C SER A 330 15.33 -12.88 -42.08
N TYR A 331 15.50 -13.44 -43.26
CA TYR A 331 14.57 -13.22 -44.37
C TYR A 331 13.13 -13.69 -44.07
N ASP A 332 13.00 -14.74 -43.29
CA ASP A 332 11.76 -15.46 -42.98
C ASP A 332 11.32 -15.30 -41.52
N ARG A 333 12.18 -14.72 -40.65
CA ARG A 333 11.92 -14.65 -39.21
C ARG A 333 12.62 -13.47 -38.55
N TRP A 334 11.85 -12.72 -37.75
CA TRP A 334 12.35 -11.63 -36.94
C TRP A 334 12.22 -11.98 -35.46
N GLU A 335 13.30 -11.98 -34.75
CA GLU A 335 13.40 -12.23 -33.29
C GLU A 335 13.96 -10.99 -32.61
N ILE A 336 13.18 -10.41 -31.71
CA ILE A 336 13.55 -9.18 -31.01
C ILE A 336 13.22 -9.34 -29.55
N GLU A 337 14.17 -8.99 -28.70
CA GLU A 337 13.98 -8.83 -27.26
C GLU A 337 14.31 -7.41 -26.86
N LYS A 338 13.40 -6.76 -26.14
CA LYS A 338 13.58 -5.39 -25.61
C LYS A 338 12.99 -5.27 -24.23
N CYS A 339 13.80 -4.80 -23.27
CA CYS A 339 13.31 -4.54 -21.92
C CYS A 339 12.64 -3.18 -21.79
N ILE A 340 11.48 -3.16 -21.11
CA ILE A 340 10.86 -1.94 -20.64
C ILE A 340 11.15 -1.75 -19.15
N GLN A 341 11.60 -0.56 -18.76
CA GLN A 341 11.90 -0.21 -17.37
C GLN A 341 10.64 0.29 -16.67
N ILE A 342 10.39 -0.23 -15.47
CA ILE A 342 9.34 0.26 -14.59
C ILE A 342 9.99 1.25 -13.59
N PRO A 343 9.54 2.53 -13.53
CA PRO A 343 10.17 3.51 -12.66
C PRO A 343 10.17 3.09 -11.19
N PRO A 344 11.32 3.21 -10.45
CA PRO A 344 11.41 2.85 -9.05
C PRO A 344 10.82 3.95 -8.13
N SER A 345 9.71 4.55 -8.50
CA SER A 345 9.12 5.68 -7.77
C SER A 345 7.61 5.60 -7.71
N LEU A 346 7.06 5.56 -6.50
CA LEU A 346 5.61 5.56 -6.27
C LEU A 346 4.92 6.87 -6.68
N SER A 347 5.68 7.97 -6.91
CA SER A 347 5.13 9.20 -7.48
C SER A 347 4.96 9.13 -9.00
N LYS A 348 5.70 8.23 -9.67
CA LYS A 348 5.65 8.05 -11.13
C LYS A 348 4.77 6.91 -11.58
N CYS A 349 4.60 5.89 -10.75
CA CYS A 349 3.70 4.77 -11.02
C CYS A 349 3.05 4.25 -9.75
N THR A 350 1.88 3.65 -9.87
CA THR A 350 1.09 3.12 -8.76
C THR A 350 0.97 1.60 -8.93
N GLN A 351 0.92 0.85 -7.84
CA GLN A 351 0.56 -0.57 -7.94
C GLN A 351 -0.89 -0.76 -8.37
N ASP A 352 -1.25 -1.93 -8.86
CA ASP A 352 -2.64 -2.29 -9.13
C ASP A 352 -3.46 -2.20 -7.85
N VAL A 353 -4.61 -1.52 -7.90
CA VAL A 353 -5.53 -1.33 -6.78
C VAL A 353 -6.84 -2.06 -7.07
N THR A 354 -7.18 -3.03 -6.21
CA THR A 354 -8.35 -3.89 -6.40
C THR A 354 -9.36 -3.84 -5.28
N ILE A 355 -8.94 -3.51 -4.06
CA ILE A 355 -9.76 -3.58 -2.85
C ILE A 355 -10.50 -2.28 -2.58
N ALA A 356 -9.94 -1.14 -2.93
CA ALA A 356 -10.59 0.15 -2.75
C ALA A 356 -11.83 0.28 -3.64
N LYS A 357 -13.01 0.39 -3.01
CA LYS A 357 -14.30 0.41 -3.75
C LYS A 357 -14.48 1.63 -4.65
N ASN A 358 -13.85 2.75 -4.30
CA ASN A 358 -14.01 4.04 -4.99
C ASN A 358 -12.84 4.39 -5.90
N LEU A 359 -11.79 3.57 -5.90
CA LEU A 359 -10.55 3.77 -6.66
C LEU A 359 -10.12 2.45 -7.27
N LYS A 360 -9.86 2.46 -8.57
CA LYS A 360 -9.33 1.29 -9.29
C LYS A 360 -8.13 1.72 -10.11
N VAL A 361 -7.07 0.93 -10.07
CA VAL A 361 -5.86 1.13 -10.90
C VAL A 361 -5.52 -0.18 -11.59
N ARG A 362 -5.21 -0.12 -12.87
CA ARG A 362 -4.87 -1.25 -13.73
C ARG A 362 -3.79 -0.84 -14.73
N HIS A 363 -3.02 -1.82 -15.19
CA HIS A 363 -1.93 -1.60 -16.13
C HIS A 363 -2.05 -2.49 -17.37
N LYS A 364 -1.49 -2.01 -18.46
CA LYS A 364 -1.28 -2.80 -19.66
C LYS A 364 -0.01 -2.35 -20.39
N LEU A 365 0.60 -3.29 -21.10
CA LEU A 365 1.55 -2.97 -22.15
C LEU A 365 0.77 -2.72 -23.44
N SER A 366 0.97 -1.57 -24.06
CA SER A 366 0.46 -1.23 -25.37
C SER A 366 1.62 -1.24 -26.35
N ILE A 367 1.52 -2.07 -27.35
CA ILE A 367 2.59 -2.34 -28.30
C ILE A 367 2.10 -1.99 -29.71
N VAL A 368 2.91 -1.23 -30.43
CA VAL A 368 2.65 -0.85 -31.83
C VAL A 368 3.88 -1.20 -32.65
N VAL A 369 3.71 -2.04 -33.67
CA VAL A 369 4.74 -2.42 -34.64
C VAL A 369 4.38 -1.85 -35.98
N ALA A 370 5.20 -0.96 -36.51
CA ALA A 370 5.06 -0.44 -37.87
C ALA A 370 5.60 -1.47 -38.87
N LEU A 371 4.87 -1.68 -39.96
CA LEU A 371 5.22 -2.61 -41.04
C LEU A 371 5.18 -1.85 -42.37
N LYS A 372 6.31 -1.73 -43.07
CA LYS A 372 6.36 -1.13 -44.40
C LYS A 372 6.09 -2.19 -45.44
N ASN A 373 4.97 -2.04 -46.16
CA ASN A 373 4.54 -2.93 -47.20
C ASN A 373 5.37 -2.74 -48.50
N PRO A 374 5.42 -3.74 -49.39
CA PRO A 374 6.11 -3.64 -50.70
C PRO A 374 5.64 -2.48 -51.58
N ASN A 375 4.38 -2.06 -51.42
CA ASN A 375 3.81 -0.92 -52.12
C ASN A 375 4.14 0.45 -51.50
N GLY A 376 5.01 0.50 -50.50
CA GLY A 376 5.45 1.71 -49.80
C GLY A 376 4.55 2.20 -48.68
N HIS A 377 3.32 1.67 -48.54
CA HIS A 377 2.45 2.04 -47.42
C HIS A 377 2.85 1.40 -46.11
N THR A 378 2.68 2.13 -45.01
CA THR A 378 2.91 1.63 -43.64
C THR A 378 1.61 1.10 -43.04
N SER A 379 1.65 -0.08 -42.51
CA SER A 379 0.60 -0.68 -41.69
C SER A 379 1.06 -0.76 -40.22
N GLU A 380 0.12 -0.75 -39.32
CA GLU A 380 0.43 -0.88 -37.86
C GLU A 380 -0.23 -2.15 -37.29
N LEU A 381 0.58 -3.00 -36.69
CA LEU A 381 0.14 -4.06 -35.82
C LEU A 381 0.03 -3.50 -34.42
N ARG A 382 -1.12 -3.69 -33.78
CA ARG A 382 -1.36 -3.23 -32.40
C ARG A 382 -1.70 -4.40 -31.50
N ALA A 383 -0.96 -4.53 -30.40
CA ALA A 383 -1.15 -5.56 -29.39
C ALA A 383 -1.29 -4.94 -28.01
N THR A 384 -1.99 -5.63 -27.12
CA THR A 384 -2.18 -5.17 -25.74
C THR A 384 -2.11 -6.36 -24.78
N LEU A 385 -1.17 -6.33 -23.84
CA LEU A 385 -1.00 -7.32 -22.78
C LEU A 385 -1.42 -6.72 -21.44
N PRO A 386 -2.45 -7.23 -20.76
CA PRO A 386 -2.80 -6.79 -19.42
C PRO A 386 -1.75 -7.28 -18.42
N VAL A 387 -1.21 -6.37 -17.61
CA VAL A 387 -0.17 -6.66 -16.62
C VAL A 387 -0.60 -6.18 -15.24
N ILE A 388 0.07 -6.67 -14.20
CA ILE A 388 -0.14 -6.30 -12.80
C ILE A 388 1.13 -5.66 -12.28
N LEU A 389 1.07 -4.40 -11.86
CA LEU A 389 2.17 -3.78 -11.12
C LEU A 389 1.99 -4.01 -9.62
N TYR A 390 3.06 -4.45 -8.96
CA TYR A 390 3.08 -4.66 -7.52
C TYR A 390 4.36 -4.15 -6.89
N ILE A 391 4.33 -3.90 -5.58
CA ILE A 391 5.51 -3.54 -4.80
C ILE A 391 6.13 -4.81 -4.25
N SER A 392 7.35 -5.11 -4.69
CA SER A 392 8.13 -6.26 -4.21
C SER A 392 8.96 -5.89 -2.99
N PRO A 393 9.06 -6.74 -1.95
CA PRO A 393 9.96 -6.51 -0.83
C PRO A 393 11.45 -6.62 -1.21
N PHE A 394 11.76 -7.17 -2.41
CA PHE A 394 13.12 -7.37 -2.89
C PHE A 394 13.62 -6.25 -3.82
N VAL A 395 12.76 -5.29 -4.18
CA VAL A 395 13.12 -4.17 -5.06
C VAL A 395 12.92 -2.86 -4.33
N SER A 396 13.98 -2.05 -4.27
CA SER A 396 13.91 -0.73 -3.63
C SER A 396 13.05 0.22 -4.42
N VAL A 397 12.08 0.84 -3.74
CA VAL A 397 11.15 1.82 -4.33
C VAL A 397 11.25 3.12 -3.56
N SER A 398 11.47 4.22 -4.27
CA SER A 398 11.42 5.57 -3.69
C SER A 398 9.98 6.02 -3.51
N ALA A 399 9.67 6.53 -2.31
CA ALA A 399 8.39 7.13 -2.01
C ALA A 399 8.66 8.49 -1.36
N ARG A 400 8.37 9.58 -2.06
CA ARG A 400 8.35 10.92 -1.46
C ARG A 400 7.00 11.11 -0.80
N TYR A 401 7.02 11.47 0.47
CA TYR A 401 5.84 11.94 1.17
C TYR A 401 5.74 13.45 0.98
N ASP A 402 4.61 13.92 0.47
CA ASP A 402 4.29 15.34 0.41
C ASP A 402 3.36 15.66 1.59
N ASP A 403 3.86 16.39 2.59
CA ASP A 403 3.08 16.80 3.77
C ASP A 403 1.98 17.82 3.43
N SER A 404 1.93 18.31 2.19
CA SER A 404 0.96 19.32 1.73
C SER A 404 -0.39 18.74 1.26
N LEU A 405 -0.58 17.40 1.28
CA LEU A 405 -1.83 16.75 0.85
C LEU A 405 -2.84 16.53 1.99
#